data_39645dbe079117169a36d4c6c27b5235
#
_entry.id   39645dbe079117169a36d4c6c27b5235
#
_cell.length_a   1.000
_cell.length_b   1.000
_cell.length_c   1.000
_cell.angle_alpha   90.00
_cell.angle_beta   90.00
_cell.angle_gamma   90.00
#
_symmetry.space_group_name_H-M   'P 1'
#
loop_
_entity.id
_entity.type
_entity.pdbx_description
1 polymer ?
#
loop_
_entity_poly.entity_id
_entity_poly.type
_entity_poly.pdbx_seq_one_letter_code
_entity_poly.pdbx_strand_id
1 'polypeptide(L)'
;MRNSIEFQVYGRMALFTDPITKIGGERSSYSVPTYQALKGITESIYWKPTFYWVMDEVRVMNRIATQSRGVKPMKYGGGGNDLSIYKYLSDVCYQVRAHFEFNLHRKELTEDRDEHKHHNIAKRMVERGGRRDIFLGTRECQGYVEPVRYGEGKGYYDDSGEMPLGTMFHGFNYVDETGGSMLQVRLWQPVMENGVIRFPRPEQCTLVRDIRKVKSKLFDKNTVTFAAEEYELLGEEGRL
;
A
#
# COMPACT_ATOMS: atom_id res chain seq x y z
N MET A 1 16.28 -5.13 13.42
CA MET A 1 16.20 -3.69 13.06
C MET A 1 14.91 -3.14 13.65
N ARG A 2 14.90 -1.92 14.18
CA ARG A 2 13.69 -1.30 14.75
C ARG A 2 12.99 -0.38 13.75
N ASN A 3 12.81 -0.84 12.53
CA ASN A 3 12.16 -0.10 11.44
C ASN A 3 11.06 -0.89 10.75
N SER A 4 10.70 -2.07 11.24
CA SER A 4 9.65 -2.91 10.67
C SER A 4 8.37 -2.89 11.49
N ILE A 5 7.23 -3.02 10.81
CA ILE A 5 5.90 -3.19 11.39
C ILE A 5 5.21 -4.40 10.80
N GLU A 6 4.34 -4.99 11.60
CA GLU A 6 3.46 -6.08 11.21
C GLU A 6 2.03 -5.67 11.54
N PHE A 7 1.12 -5.89 10.60
CA PHE A 7 -0.28 -5.57 10.80
C PHE A 7 -1.18 -6.46 9.94
N GLN A 8 -2.42 -6.59 10.36
CA GLN A 8 -3.47 -7.18 9.55
C GLN A 8 -4.31 -6.07 8.92
N VAL A 9 -4.63 -6.21 7.64
CA VAL A 9 -5.57 -5.34 6.94
C VAL A 9 -6.69 -6.18 6.35
N TYR A 10 -7.94 -5.77 6.57
CA TYR A 10 -9.10 -6.53 6.14
C TYR A 10 -10.27 -5.62 5.75
N GLY A 11 -11.23 -6.18 5.04
CA GLY A 11 -12.44 -5.47 4.66
C GLY A 11 -13.39 -6.35 3.84
N ARG A 12 -14.63 -5.90 3.74
CA ARG A 12 -15.68 -6.62 3.02
C ARG A 12 -15.44 -6.68 1.51
N MET A 13 -14.76 -5.68 0.96
CA MET A 13 -14.47 -5.58 -0.47
C MET A 13 -13.11 -4.96 -0.70
N ALA A 14 -12.44 -5.36 -1.80
CA ALA A 14 -11.26 -4.68 -2.31
C ALA A 14 -11.31 -4.58 -3.85
N LEU A 15 -10.69 -3.52 -4.37
CA LEU A 15 -10.54 -3.32 -5.81
C LEU A 15 -9.11 -2.86 -6.13
N PHE A 16 -8.21 -3.79 -6.25
CA PHE A 16 -6.83 -3.57 -6.71
C PHE A 16 -6.82 -3.60 -8.23
N THR A 17 -7.26 -2.52 -8.86
CA THR A 17 -7.57 -2.49 -10.28
C THR A 17 -6.40 -2.94 -11.16
N ASP A 18 -6.63 -3.94 -11.98
CA ASP A 18 -5.74 -4.29 -13.09
C ASP A 18 -5.87 -3.20 -14.19
N PRO A 19 -4.77 -2.51 -14.55
CA PRO A 19 -4.81 -1.45 -15.56
C PRO A 19 -5.32 -1.91 -16.93
N ILE A 20 -5.09 -3.17 -17.29
CA ILE A 20 -5.52 -3.73 -18.60
C ILE A 20 -7.03 -3.75 -18.70
N THR A 21 -7.74 -4.06 -17.63
CA THR A 21 -9.22 -4.14 -17.63
C THR A 21 -9.89 -2.78 -17.77
N LYS A 22 -9.17 -1.67 -17.52
CA LYS A 22 -9.74 -0.32 -17.67
C LYS A 22 -10.02 0.11 -19.10
N ILE A 23 -9.47 -0.56 -20.08
CA ILE A 23 -9.58 -0.19 -21.50
C ILE A 23 -11.05 -0.18 -21.94
N GLY A 24 -11.86 -1.11 -21.44
CA GLY A 24 -13.31 -1.19 -21.73
C GLY A 24 -14.21 -0.38 -20.79
N GLY A 25 -13.64 0.41 -19.86
CA GLY A 25 -14.40 1.17 -18.86
C GLY A 25 -14.86 0.34 -17.65
N GLU A 26 -14.73 -0.95 -17.69
CA GLU A 26 -14.94 -1.88 -16.59
C GLU A 26 -13.67 -1.97 -15.73
N ARG A 27 -13.81 -2.44 -14.48
CA ARG A 27 -12.67 -2.62 -13.58
C ARG A 27 -12.74 -4.00 -12.97
N SER A 28 -11.65 -4.76 -13.11
CA SER A 28 -11.46 -6.00 -12.37
C SER A 28 -10.29 -5.86 -11.41
N SER A 29 -10.45 -6.41 -10.22
CA SER A 29 -9.36 -6.49 -9.24
C SER A 29 -8.36 -7.57 -9.64
N TYR A 30 -7.06 -7.34 -9.39
CA TYR A 30 -6.11 -8.43 -9.20
C TYR A 30 -6.61 -9.35 -8.07
N SER A 31 -6.18 -10.60 -8.09
CA SER A 31 -6.56 -11.60 -7.07
C SER A 31 -5.99 -11.30 -5.69
N VAL A 32 -4.92 -10.53 -5.63
CA VAL A 32 -4.19 -10.14 -4.42
C VAL A 32 -3.80 -8.67 -4.48
N PRO A 33 -3.48 -8.02 -3.33
CA PRO A 33 -3.01 -6.65 -3.35
C PRO A 33 -1.66 -6.52 -4.05
N THR A 34 -1.47 -5.41 -4.77
CA THR A 34 -0.18 -5.06 -5.35
C THR A 34 0.75 -4.46 -4.29
N TYR A 35 2.06 -4.51 -4.53
CA TYR A 35 3.05 -3.81 -3.70
C TYR A 35 2.64 -2.35 -3.45
N GLN A 36 2.26 -1.63 -4.51
CA GLN A 36 1.88 -0.22 -4.42
C GLN A 36 0.61 0.01 -3.61
N ALA A 37 -0.37 -0.90 -3.69
CA ALA A 37 -1.58 -0.80 -2.89
C ALA A 37 -1.27 -0.97 -1.40
N LEU A 38 -0.47 -1.96 -1.03
CA LEU A 38 -0.03 -2.17 0.35
C LEU A 38 0.83 -1.03 0.86
N LYS A 39 1.72 -0.47 0.02
CA LYS A 39 2.50 0.71 0.35
C LYS A 39 1.58 1.89 0.67
N GLY A 40 0.57 2.17 -0.15
CA GLY A 40 -0.40 3.25 0.10
C GLY A 40 -1.24 3.03 1.36
N ILE A 41 -1.59 1.78 1.69
CA ILE A 41 -2.24 1.43 2.95
C ILE A 41 -1.31 1.73 4.13
N THR A 42 -0.04 1.30 4.06
CA THR A 42 0.96 1.53 5.10
C THR A 42 1.25 3.02 5.29
N GLU A 43 1.28 3.80 4.20
CA GLU A 43 1.39 5.27 4.23
C GLU A 43 0.17 5.95 4.86
N SER A 44 -1.02 5.34 4.75
CA SER A 44 -2.22 5.81 5.45
C SER A 44 -2.18 5.51 6.95
N ILE A 45 -1.47 4.45 7.37
CA ILE A 45 -1.18 4.18 8.77
C ILE A 45 -0.24 5.25 9.32
N TYR A 46 0.93 5.43 8.70
CA TYR A 46 1.90 6.46 9.07
C TYR A 46 2.87 6.72 7.92
N TRP A 47 3.08 8.00 7.59
CA TRP A 47 4.06 8.43 6.58
C TRP A 47 4.61 9.82 6.89
N LYS A 48 5.89 9.99 6.58
CA LYS A 48 6.61 11.24 6.53
C LYS A 48 7.48 11.31 5.27
N PRO A 49 7.77 12.48 4.72
CA PRO A 49 8.65 12.61 3.55
C PRO A 49 10.11 12.21 3.83
N THR A 50 10.46 12.02 5.11
CA THR A 50 11.78 11.62 5.60
C THR A 50 12.15 10.18 5.22
N PHE A 51 11.14 9.32 5.01
CA PHE A 51 11.32 7.92 4.70
C PHE A 51 10.27 7.42 3.69
N TYR A 52 10.48 6.22 3.17
CA TYR A 52 9.52 5.48 2.36
C TYR A 52 9.35 4.06 2.89
N TRP A 53 8.16 3.50 2.68
CA TRP A 53 7.87 2.12 3.07
C TRP A 53 8.31 1.15 1.99
N VAL A 54 8.91 0.04 2.43
CA VAL A 54 9.25 -1.14 1.63
C VAL A 54 8.38 -2.28 2.11
N MET A 55 7.64 -2.90 1.20
CA MET A 55 6.81 -4.06 1.49
C MET A 55 7.69 -5.31 1.39
N ASP A 56 7.77 -6.09 2.45
CA ASP A 56 8.53 -7.32 2.48
C ASP A 56 7.68 -8.50 2.03
N GLU A 57 6.58 -8.73 2.73
CA GLU A 57 5.72 -9.88 2.52
C GLU A 57 4.25 -9.54 2.77
N VAL A 58 3.38 -10.28 2.09
CA VAL A 58 1.95 -10.34 2.41
C VAL A 58 1.50 -11.79 2.48
N ARG A 59 0.77 -12.14 3.53
CA ARG A 59 0.10 -13.44 3.67
C ARG A 59 -1.40 -13.28 3.46
N VAL A 60 -1.95 -14.06 2.55
CA VAL A 60 -3.37 -14.08 2.21
C VAL A 60 -4.09 -15.01 3.19
N MET A 61 -4.91 -14.44 4.07
CA MET A 61 -5.56 -15.18 5.14
C MET A 61 -6.87 -15.84 4.68
N ASN A 62 -7.69 -15.11 3.92
CA ASN A 62 -8.98 -15.57 3.46
C ASN A 62 -8.92 -16.15 2.05
N ARG A 63 -9.90 -17.00 1.70
CA ARG A 63 -10.07 -17.49 0.34
C ARG A 63 -10.25 -16.30 -0.62
N ILE A 64 -9.53 -16.32 -1.74
CA ILE A 64 -9.72 -15.36 -2.84
C ILE A 64 -11.08 -15.62 -3.48
N ALA A 65 -12.01 -14.73 -3.21
CA ALA A 65 -13.36 -14.76 -3.77
C ALA A 65 -13.68 -13.43 -4.44
N THR A 66 -14.50 -13.45 -5.49
CA THR A 66 -14.87 -12.25 -6.23
C THR A 66 -16.38 -12.09 -6.33
N GLN A 67 -16.83 -10.84 -6.40
CA GLN A 67 -18.21 -10.48 -6.71
C GLN A 67 -18.26 -9.36 -7.74
N SER A 68 -19.19 -9.44 -8.67
CA SER A 68 -19.44 -8.38 -9.65
C SER A 68 -20.55 -7.46 -9.17
N ARG A 69 -20.37 -6.15 -9.41
CA ARG A 69 -21.39 -5.12 -9.11
C ARG A 69 -21.55 -4.18 -10.28
N GLY A 70 -22.80 -3.89 -10.63
CA GLY A 70 -23.12 -2.83 -11.58
C GLY A 70 -22.91 -1.45 -10.95
N VAL A 71 -22.17 -0.61 -11.64
CA VAL A 71 -21.94 0.81 -11.30
C VAL A 71 -22.52 1.65 -12.42
N LYS A 72 -23.18 2.75 -12.08
CA LYS A 72 -23.81 3.68 -13.04
C LYS A 72 -23.01 4.98 -13.13
N PRO A 73 -21.90 5.02 -13.88
CA PRO A 73 -21.16 6.25 -14.08
C PRO A 73 -21.99 7.22 -14.93
N MET A 74 -21.85 8.52 -14.67
CA MET A 74 -22.42 9.55 -15.54
C MET A 74 -21.69 9.57 -16.87
N LYS A 75 -22.43 9.71 -17.97
CA LYS A 75 -21.84 9.87 -19.30
C LYS A 75 -21.12 11.21 -19.40
N TYR A 76 -19.95 11.20 -20.03
CA TYR A 76 -19.24 12.42 -20.36
C TYR A 76 -20.09 13.24 -21.37
N GLY A 77 -20.42 14.46 -21.02
CA GLY A 77 -21.27 15.34 -21.87
C GLY A 77 -22.76 15.32 -21.52
N GLY A 78 -23.19 14.60 -20.48
CA GLY A 78 -24.61 14.56 -20.04
C GLY A 78 -25.43 13.50 -20.76
N GLY A 79 -26.75 13.47 -20.49
CA GLY A 79 -27.67 12.55 -21.18
C GLY A 79 -27.90 11.21 -20.50
N GLY A 80 -27.65 11.08 -19.23
CA GLY A 80 -27.97 9.89 -18.44
C GLY A 80 -26.74 9.12 -17.89
N ASN A 81 -27.00 7.95 -17.32
CA ASN A 81 -25.97 7.07 -16.78
C ASN A 81 -25.63 5.97 -17.78
N ASP A 82 -24.40 5.49 -17.69
CA ASP A 82 -23.96 4.26 -18.34
C ASP A 82 -24.02 3.10 -17.35
N LEU A 83 -23.79 1.88 -17.80
CA LEU A 83 -23.65 0.70 -16.95
C LEU A 83 -22.25 0.13 -17.15
N SER A 84 -21.49 0.08 -16.06
CA SER A 84 -20.19 -0.60 -16.01
C SER A 84 -20.21 -1.69 -14.96
N ILE A 85 -19.58 -2.82 -15.23
CA ILE A 85 -19.49 -3.94 -14.30
C ILE A 85 -18.10 -3.94 -13.67
N TYR A 86 -18.05 -3.79 -12.34
CA TYR A 86 -16.81 -3.86 -11.58
C TYR A 86 -16.72 -5.18 -10.81
N LYS A 87 -15.59 -5.86 -10.92
CA LYS A 87 -15.30 -7.12 -10.23
C LYS A 87 -14.41 -6.86 -9.03
N TYR A 88 -15.01 -6.95 -7.85
CA TYR A 88 -14.34 -6.76 -6.55
C TYR A 88 -13.87 -8.09 -5.96
N LEU A 89 -12.85 -8.05 -5.10
CA LEU A 89 -12.60 -9.11 -4.14
C LEU A 89 -13.58 -9.00 -2.97
N SER A 90 -13.96 -10.14 -2.39
CA SER A 90 -14.90 -10.23 -1.26
C SER A 90 -14.19 -10.74 -0.02
N ASP A 91 -14.54 -10.18 1.15
CA ASP A 91 -14.11 -10.63 2.47
C ASP A 91 -12.61 -10.87 2.57
N VAL A 92 -11.85 -9.84 2.22
CA VAL A 92 -10.39 -9.91 2.18
C VAL A 92 -9.76 -9.73 3.55
N CYS A 93 -8.70 -10.48 3.80
CA CYS A 93 -7.87 -10.36 4.99
C CYS A 93 -6.42 -10.70 4.64
N TYR A 94 -5.50 -9.80 5.00
CA TYR A 94 -4.08 -9.90 4.70
C TYR A 94 -3.25 -9.57 5.93
N GLN A 95 -2.24 -10.39 6.23
CA GLN A 95 -1.17 -10.01 7.15
C GLN A 95 -0.03 -9.42 6.32
N VAL A 96 0.49 -8.28 6.75
CA VAL A 96 1.50 -7.51 6.03
C VAL A 96 2.71 -7.32 6.91
N ARG A 97 3.90 -7.53 6.36
CA ARG A 97 5.18 -7.13 6.94
C ARG A 97 5.82 -6.09 6.05
N ALA A 98 6.22 -4.98 6.64
CA ALA A 98 6.86 -3.89 5.94
C ALA A 98 7.92 -3.24 6.82
N HIS A 99 8.94 -2.63 6.21
CA HIS A 99 9.90 -1.79 6.91
C HIS A 99 10.04 -0.44 6.21
N PHE A 100 10.54 0.55 6.93
CA PHE A 100 10.84 1.83 6.32
C PHE A 100 12.35 2.02 6.14
N GLU A 101 12.71 2.77 5.11
CA GLU A 101 14.07 3.22 4.83
C GLU A 101 14.09 4.75 4.69
N PHE A 102 15.13 5.40 5.22
CA PHE A 102 15.25 6.84 5.10
C PHE A 102 15.49 7.29 3.66
N ASN A 103 14.79 8.32 3.25
CA ASN A 103 14.99 8.94 1.95
C ASN A 103 16.26 9.80 1.98
N LEU A 104 17.37 9.21 1.52
CA LEU A 104 18.68 9.87 1.52
C LEU A 104 18.79 11.00 0.49
N HIS A 105 17.89 11.07 -0.48
CA HIS A 105 17.82 12.14 -1.48
C HIS A 105 17.25 13.45 -0.90
N ARG A 106 16.57 13.37 0.26
CA ARG A 106 16.00 14.49 1.00
C ARG A 106 16.97 14.96 2.10
N LYS A 107 18.02 15.66 1.69
CA LYS A 107 19.05 16.15 2.63
C LYS A 107 18.50 17.16 3.64
N GLU A 108 17.49 17.92 3.23
CA GLU A 108 16.79 18.89 4.08
C GLU A 108 16.06 18.26 5.28
N LEU A 109 15.79 16.95 5.24
CA LEU A 109 15.08 16.22 6.29
C LEU A 109 16.00 15.33 7.14
N THR A 110 17.31 15.58 7.11
CA THR A 110 18.30 14.76 7.84
C THR A 110 18.05 14.76 9.35
N GLU A 111 17.64 15.88 9.92
CA GLU A 111 17.37 16.03 11.36
C GLU A 111 16.19 15.18 11.84
N ASP A 112 15.23 14.87 10.96
CA ASP A 112 14.06 14.03 11.28
C ASP A 112 14.34 12.52 11.15
N ARG A 113 15.57 12.09 10.84
CA ARG A 113 15.94 10.67 10.67
C ARG A 113 16.21 9.99 12.01
N ASP A 114 15.18 9.78 12.81
CA ASP A 114 15.24 9.03 14.07
C ASP A 114 14.43 7.72 13.93
N GLU A 115 15.14 6.59 13.78
CA GLU A 115 14.55 5.26 13.59
C GLU A 115 13.62 4.88 14.75
N HIS A 116 14.02 5.14 15.98
CA HIS A 116 13.27 4.74 17.17
C HIS A 116 11.94 5.49 17.29
N LYS A 117 11.96 6.79 17.03
CA LYS A 117 10.76 7.63 17.08
C LYS A 117 9.78 7.25 15.98
N HIS A 118 10.24 7.17 14.72
CA HIS A 118 9.39 6.75 13.62
C HIS A 118 8.79 5.37 13.82
N HIS A 119 9.57 4.40 14.31
CA HIS A 119 9.08 3.06 14.61
C HIS A 119 8.00 3.07 15.69
N ASN A 120 8.22 3.79 16.79
CA ASN A 120 7.26 3.87 17.89
C ASN A 120 5.96 4.56 17.46
N ILE A 121 6.04 5.63 16.65
CA ILE A 121 4.86 6.27 16.08
C ILE A 121 4.11 5.29 15.16
N ALA A 122 4.81 4.60 14.27
CA ALA A 122 4.19 3.63 13.36
C ALA A 122 3.43 2.53 14.12
N LYS A 123 4.01 1.97 15.19
CA LYS A 123 3.34 0.97 16.04
C LYS A 123 2.05 1.49 16.66
N ARG A 124 2.10 2.69 17.27
CA ARG A 124 0.90 3.32 17.82
C ARG A 124 -0.18 3.55 16.76
N MET A 125 0.22 3.95 15.56
CA MET A 125 -0.74 4.18 14.47
C MET A 125 -1.37 2.86 14.00
N VAL A 126 -0.64 1.75 14.01
CA VAL A 126 -1.24 0.42 13.79
C VAL A 126 -2.26 0.09 14.87
N GLU A 127 -1.93 0.32 16.16
CA GLU A 127 -2.83 0.09 17.30
C GLU A 127 -4.11 0.94 17.23
N ARG A 128 -4.01 2.16 16.66
CA ARG A 128 -5.15 3.07 16.45
C ARG A 128 -5.97 2.77 15.19
N GLY A 129 -5.56 1.81 14.36
CA GLY A 129 -6.21 1.49 13.10
C GLY A 129 -5.81 2.40 11.92
N GLY A 130 -4.76 3.19 12.08
CA GLY A 130 -4.23 4.12 11.09
C GLY A 130 -4.41 5.59 11.47
N ARG A 131 -3.62 6.45 10.85
CA ARG A 131 -3.73 7.91 10.98
C ARG A 131 -4.79 8.50 10.04
N ARG A 132 -5.07 7.80 8.94
CA ARG A 132 -6.05 8.16 7.92
C ARG A 132 -6.95 6.97 7.66
N ASP A 133 -8.09 7.23 7.04
CA ASP A 133 -8.98 6.18 6.56
C ASP A 133 -8.22 5.20 5.65
N ILE A 134 -8.48 3.92 5.85
CA ILE A 134 -7.87 2.82 5.08
C ILE A 134 -8.81 2.45 3.94
N PHE A 135 -8.29 2.43 2.73
CA PHE A 135 -9.04 1.99 1.54
C PHE A 135 -8.29 0.87 0.82
N LEU A 136 -9.01 -0.17 0.47
CA LEU A 136 -8.49 -1.37 -0.21
C LEU A 136 -8.55 -1.18 -1.73
N GLY A 137 -7.73 -0.25 -2.23
CA GLY A 137 -7.58 0.11 -3.63
C GLY A 137 -8.41 1.32 -4.05
N THR A 138 -9.71 1.35 -3.78
CA THR A 138 -10.61 2.46 -4.12
C THR A 138 -11.41 2.92 -2.89
N ARG A 139 -11.89 4.17 -2.90
CA ARG A 139 -12.54 4.79 -1.73
C ARG A 139 -13.83 4.08 -1.28
N GLU A 140 -14.54 3.41 -2.17
CA GLU A 140 -15.71 2.60 -1.85
C GLU A 140 -15.37 1.29 -1.11
N CYS A 141 -14.09 0.89 -1.10
CA CYS A 141 -13.60 -0.31 -0.44
C CYS A 141 -12.92 0.07 0.87
N GLN A 142 -13.70 0.46 1.87
CA GLN A 142 -13.17 0.75 3.20
C GLN A 142 -12.56 -0.50 3.82
N GLY A 143 -11.38 -0.36 4.39
CA GLY A 143 -10.67 -1.39 5.14
C GLY A 143 -10.37 -0.96 6.57
N TYR A 144 -9.88 -1.91 7.35
CA TYR A 144 -9.49 -1.73 8.73
C TYR A 144 -8.11 -2.33 8.95
N VAL A 145 -7.36 -1.76 9.88
CA VAL A 145 -6.01 -2.22 10.26
C VAL A 145 -6.00 -2.53 11.75
N GLU A 146 -5.38 -3.67 12.08
CA GLU A 146 -5.17 -4.11 13.45
C GLU A 146 -3.76 -4.64 13.64
N PRO A 147 -3.17 -4.52 14.85
CA PRO A 147 -1.89 -5.14 15.15
C PRO A 147 -2.04 -6.66 15.12
N VAL A 148 -1.06 -7.34 14.54
CA VAL A 148 -0.96 -8.80 14.54
C VAL A 148 0.51 -9.19 14.55
N ARG A 149 0.81 -10.36 15.09
CA ARG A 149 2.11 -11.01 14.85
C ARG A 149 2.03 -11.74 13.50
N TYR A 150 2.91 -11.40 12.59
CA TYR A 150 2.96 -12.03 11.26
C TYR A 150 3.13 -13.55 11.36
N GLY A 151 2.30 -14.28 10.62
CA GLY A 151 2.25 -15.74 10.67
C GLY A 151 1.30 -16.31 11.72
N GLU A 152 0.71 -15.49 12.58
CA GLU A 152 -0.28 -15.93 13.56
C GLU A 152 -1.62 -16.32 12.89
N GLY A 153 -2.26 -17.34 13.44
CA GLY A 153 -3.53 -17.88 12.92
C GLY A 153 -3.36 -18.74 11.67
N LYS A 154 -4.44 -19.43 11.28
CA LYS A 154 -4.48 -20.28 10.11
C LYS A 154 -4.97 -19.53 8.89
N GLY A 155 -4.16 -19.47 7.83
CA GLY A 155 -4.54 -18.96 6.52
C GLY A 155 -5.20 -20.02 5.63
N TYR A 156 -6.03 -19.58 4.70
CA TYR A 156 -6.71 -20.50 3.77
C TYR A 156 -5.72 -21.25 2.86
N TYR A 157 -4.59 -20.65 2.54
CA TYR A 157 -3.61 -21.14 1.57
C TYR A 157 -2.33 -21.72 2.19
N ASP A 158 -2.29 -21.94 3.51
CA ASP A 158 -1.07 -22.38 4.20
C ASP A 158 -0.45 -23.67 3.67
N ASP A 159 -1.26 -24.55 3.09
CA ASP A 159 -0.83 -25.87 2.56
C ASP A 159 -1.10 -25.96 1.03
N SER A 160 -1.22 -24.85 0.31
CA SER A 160 -1.66 -24.85 -1.10
C SER A 160 -0.50 -24.97 -2.11
N GLY A 161 0.75 -25.00 -1.64
CA GLY A 161 1.93 -25.00 -2.52
C GLY A 161 2.10 -23.68 -3.26
N GLU A 162 2.62 -23.75 -4.49
CA GLU A 162 2.90 -22.59 -5.33
C GLU A 162 1.71 -22.24 -6.23
N MET A 163 1.39 -20.93 -6.30
CA MET A 163 0.35 -20.40 -7.17
C MET A 163 0.91 -19.18 -7.94
N PRO A 164 1.23 -19.32 -9.23
CA PRO A 164 1.65 -18.17 -10.05
C PRO A 164 0.45 -17.26 -10.34
N LEU A 165 0.66 -15.94 -10.21
CA LEU A 165 -0.41 -14.93 -10.35
C LEU A 165 -0.34 -14.14 -11.67
N GLY A 166 0.56 -14.54 -12.57
CA GLY A 166 0.78 -13.83 -13.84
C GLY A 166 1.52 -12.51 -13.69
N THR A 167 1.51 -11.70 -14.75
CA THR A 167 2.16 -10.39 -14.70
C THR A 167 1.27 -9.38 -14.01
N MET A 168 1.81 -8.75 -12.97
CA MET A 168 1.10 -7.76 -12.17
C MET A 168 1.87 -6.43 -12.10
N PHE A 169 1.11 -5.36 -11.85
CA PHE A 169 1.68 -4.08 -11.46
C PHE A 169 2.36 -4.21 -10.08
N HIS A 170 3.64 -3.87 -10.02
CA HIS A 170 4.38 -3.80 -8.75
C HIS A 170 4.17 -2.42 -8.10
N GLY A 171 4.64 -1.38 -8.75
CA GLY A 171 4.56 -0.02 -8.23
C GLY A 171 5.19 1.00 -9.17
N PHE A 172 5.36 2.21 -8.67
CA PHE A 172 6.04 3.30 -9.37
C PHE A 172 7.42 3.58 -8.78
N ASN A 173 8.36 3.99 -9.62
CA ASN A 173 9.56 4.71 -9.22
C ASN A 173 9.22 6.20 -9.18
N TYR A 174 8.91 6.70 -8.00
CA TYR A 174 8.66 8.12 -7.80
C TYR A 174 9.97 8.88 -7.74
N VAL A 175 10.05 10.02 -8.44
CA VAL A 175 11.26 10.87 -8.45
C VAL A 175 11.63 11.37 -7.05
N ASP A 176 10.65 11.54 -6.19
CA ASP A 176 10.85 11.98 -4.80
C ASP A 176 11.53 10.92 -3.93
N GLU A 177 11.43 9.64 -4.29
CA GLU A 177 12.03 8.52 -3.58
C GLU A 177 13.37 8.09 -4.21
N THR A 178 13.46 8.16 -5.53
CA THR A 178 14.64 7.70 -6.28
C THR A 178 15.71 8.78 -6.48
N GLY A 179 15.35 10.06 -6.29
CA GLY A 179 16.21 11.20 -6.62
C GLY A 179 16.40 11.42 -8.12
N GLY A 180 15.70 10.67 -8.96
CA GLY A 180 15.76 10.76 -10.41
C GLY A 180 14.90 11.89 -10.99
N SER A 181 14.66 11.86 -12.31
CA SER A 181 13.80 12.80 -13.02
C SER A 181 12.69 12.13 -13.84
N MET A 182 12.63 10.80 -13.82
CA MET A 182 11.69 10.00 -14.60
C MET A 182 10.74 9.24 -13.70
N LEU A 183 9.43 9.46 -13.86
CA LEU A 183 8.41 8.57 -13.28
C LEU A 183 8.35 7.30 -14.12
N GLN A 184 8.51 6.16 -13.46
CA GLN A 184 8.51 4.85 -14.10
C GLN A 184 7.48 3.92 -13.48
N VAL A 185 6.98 2.96 -14.25
CA VAL A 185 6.16 1.85 -13.77
C VAL A 185 7.00 0.58 -13.71
N ARG A 186 6.81 -0.19 -12.65
CA ARG A 186 7.41 -1.52 -12.46
C ARG A 186 6.35 -2.59 -12.57
N LEU A 187 6.65 -3.65 -13.31
CA LEU A 187 5.86 -4.86 -13.42
C LEU A 187 6.69 -6.05 -12.93
N TRP A 188 6.01 -7.11 -12.49
CA TRP A 188 6.65 -8.33 -12.02
C TRP A 188 5.73 -9.54 -12.15
N GLN A 189 6.22 -10.72 -11.86
CA GLN A 189 5.47 -11.97 -11.90
C GLN A 189 5.46 -12.61 -10.51
N PRO A 190 4.47 -12.28 -9.65
CA PRO A 190 4.37 -12.86 -8.32
C PRO A 190 4.02 -14.34 -8.36
N VAL A 191 4.61 -15.06 -7.42
CA VAL A 191 4.22 -16.41 -7.03
C VAL A 191 3.81 -16.35 -5.57
N MET A 192 2.64 -16.89 -5.25
CA MET A 192 2.19 -17.10 -3.90
C MET A 192 2.59 -18.50 -3.45
N GLU A 193 3.42 -18.61 -2.42
CA GLU A 193 3.88 -19.88 -1.84
C GLU A 193 3.22 -20.08 -0.48
N ASN A 194 2.38 -21.12 -0.37
CA ASN A 194 1.66 -21.40 0.88
C ASN A 194 0.99 -20.14 1.49
N GLY A 195 0.29 -19.39 0.65
CA GLY A 195 -0.41 -18.17 1.04
C GLY A 195 0.45 -16.92 1.19
N VAL A 196 1.78 -17.02 1.07
CA VAL A 196 2.71 -15.91 1.24
C VAL A 196 3.24 -15.43 -0.11
N ILE A 197 3.24 -14.13 -0.31
CA ILE A 197 3.86 -13.46 -1.46
C ILE A 197 5.00 -12.61 -0.92
N ARG A 198 6.23 -12.87 -1.38
CA ARG A 198 7.42 -12.07 -1.08
C ARG A 198 7.65 -11.07 -2.18
N PHE A 199 7.72 -9.80 -1.82
CA PHE A 199 7.93 -8.75 -2.80
C PHE A 199 9.42 -8.55 -3.09
N PRO A 200 9.81 -8.47 -4.37
CA PRO A 200 11.14 -7.99 -4.71
C PRO A 200 11.26 -6.51 -4.33
N ARG A 201 12.45 -6.08 -3.99
CA ARG A 201 12.74 -4.66 -3.81
C ARG A 201 12.51 -3.90 -5.13
N PRO A 202 12.15 -2.59 -5.07
CA PRO A 202 11.96 -1.77 -6.26
C PRO A 202 13.11 -1.88 -7.28
N GLU A 203 14.35 -1.93 -6.80
CA GLU A 203 15.56 -1.99 -7.63
C GLU A 203 15.78 -3.37 -8.30
N GLN A 204 15.15 -4.41 -7.79
CA GLN A 204 15.24 -5.77 -8.32
C GLN A 204 14.22 -6.03 -9.44
N CYS A 205 13.26 -5.13 -9.64
CA CYS A 205 12.28 -5.27 -10.71
C CYS A 205 12.94 -5.03 -12.07
N THR A 206 12.93 -6.04 -12.92
CA THR A 206 13.55 -6.00 -14.27
C THR A 206 12.63 -5.41 -15.35
N LEU A 207 11.31 -5.53 -15.16
CA LEU A 207 10.31 -5.00 -16.08
C LEU A 207 9.93 -3.57 -15.70
N VAL A 208 10.70 -2.60 -16.19
CA VAL A 208 10.49 -1.17 -15.93
C VAL A 208 10.18 -0.45 -17.24
N ARG A 209 9.24 0.52 -17.19
CA ARG A 209 8.84 1.35 -18.33
C ARG A 209 8.75 2.82 -17.89
N ASP A 210 9.31 3.69 -18.69
CA ASP A 210 9.22 5.15 -18.52
C ASP A 210 7.80 5.64 -18.81
N ILE A 211 7.30 6.55 -17.98
CA ILE A 211 6.00 7.19 -18.17
C ILE A 211 6.19 8.64 -18.63
N ARG A 212 6.83 9.46 -17.77
CA ARG A 212 7.07 10.88 -18.06
C ARG A 212 8.15 11.47 -17.16
N LYS A 213 8.73 12.57 -17.59
CA LYS A 213 9.60 13.40 -16.75
C LYS A 213 8.77 14.13 -15.69
N VAL A 214 9.26 14.13 -14.47
CA VAL A 214 8.62 14.79 -13.32
C VAL A 214 9.70 15.50 -12.51
N LYS A 215 9.38 16.69 -11.99
CA LYS A 215 10.25 17.39 -11.03
C LYS A 215 9.94 16.92 -9.62
N SER A 216 10.97 16.67 -8.83
CA SER A 216 10.84 16.40 -7.40
C SER A 216 10.22 17.59 -6.66
N LYS A 217 9.32 17.32 -5.72
CA LYS A 217 8.77 18.34 -4.82
C LYS A 217 9.81 18.70 -3.76
N LEU A 218 10.00 19.99 -3.54
CA LEU A 218 10.74 20.47 -2.38
C LEU A 218 9.79 20.57 -1.19
N PHE A 219 10.24 20.10 -0.04
CA PHE A 219 9.52 20.29 1.22
C PHE A 219 10.14 21.46 1.98
N ASP A 220 9.31 22.40 2.38
CA ASP A 220 9.70 23.46 3.29
C ASP A 220 9.78 22.87 4.71
N LYS A 221 10.89 23.12 5.41
CA LYS A 221 11.09 22.69 6.81
C LYS A 221 9.95 23.18 7.72
N ASN A 222 9.39 24.35 7.44
CA ASN A 222 8.29 24.93 8.21
C ASN A 222 6.93 24.22 8.02
N THR A 223 6.81 23.37 7.02
CA THR A 223 5.58 22.60 6.74
C THR A 223 5.66 21.13 7.14
N VAL A 224 6.82 20.68 7.62
CA VAL A 224 7.07 19.29 8.07
C VAL A 224 7.21 19.28 9.58
N THR A 225 6.29 18.64 10.27
CA THR A 225 6.42 18.37 11.72
C THR A 225 7.45 17.26 11.92
N PHE A 226 8.50 17.53 12.70
CA PHE A 226 9.51 16.54 13.01
C PHE A 226 8.95 15.40 13.88
N ALA A 227 9.50 14.19 13.75
CA ALA A 227 9.04 13.02 14.49
C ALA A 227 9.07 13.23 16.02
N ALA A 228 10.01 14.02 16.51
CA ALA A 228 10.10 14.37 17.93
C ALA A 228 8.87 15.12 18.42
N GLU A 229 8.46 16.17 17.72
CA GLU A 229 7.29 17.01 18.06
C GLU A 229 5.99 16.20 17.97
N GLU A 230 5.86 15.36 16.93
CA GLU A 230 4.69 14.51 16.77
C GLU A 230 4.59 13.43 17.87
N TYR A 231 5.73 12.93 18.34
CA TYR A 231 5.78 11.97 19.44
C TYR A 231 5.30 12.60 20.75
N GLU A 232 5.65 13.85 21.01
CA GLU A 232 5.20 14.61 22.19
C GLU A 232 3.70 14.89 22.14
N LEU A 233 3.18 15.36 21.00
CA LEU A 233 1.76 15.61 20.79
C LEU A 233 0.89 14.35 21.00
N LEU A 234 1.33 13.21 20.46
CA LEU A 234 0.63 11.93 20.65
C LEU A 234 0.71 11.41 22.10
N GLY A 235 1.73 11.83 22.86
CA GLY A 235 1.88 11.51 24.27
C GLY A 235 0.90 12.31 25.17
N GLU A 236 0.54 13.51 24.77
CA GLU A 236 -0.41 14.37 25.49
C GLU A 236 -1.86 13.96 25.25
N GLU A 237 -2.23 13.59 24.02
CA GLU A 237 -3.59 13.10 23.70
C GLU A 237 -3.94 11.76 24.38
N GLY A 238 -2.97 10.96 24.74
CA GLY A 238 -3.18 9.68 25.46
C GLY A 238 -3.39 9.82 26.97
N ARG A 239 -3.44 11.06 27.49
CA ARG A 239 -3.67 11.36 28.92
C ARG A 239 -5.05 11.94 29.23
N LEU A 240 -5.97 11.96 28.27
CA LEU A 240 -7.36 12.38 28.44
C LEU A 240 -8.29 11.19 28.64
#